data_2c620e51c2fe0dabe73b497ae96b1ddc
#
_entry.id   2c620e51c2fe0dabe73b497ae96b1ddc
#
_cell.length_a   1.000
_cell.length_b   1.000
_cell.length_c   1.000
_cell.angle_alpha   90.00
_cell.angle_beta   90.00
_cell.angle_gamma   90.00
#
_symmetry.space_group_name_H-M   'P 1'
#
loop_
_entity.id
_entity.type
_entity.pdbx_description
1 polymer ?
#
loop_
_entity_poly.entity_id
_entity_poly.type
_entity_poly.pdbx_seq_one_letter_code
_entity_poly.pdbx_strand_id
1 'polypeptide(L)'
;MRARFLVAALAAVSLLYVESGFSRTVAVQDQPSPTAGLVKKGKVPVSNEILKITLPKPAEADLPNGIHLMVLEDHRLPQISFQILIPGAGGYYDLPDQPGLAAFVAALMREGTVSRTSEQISQHLEVMAATLAVTAGASSIESTVAGSSLSDQFDRLLDVTADVLIRPSFPEEELARYKQRTRAQLTQQRASPNFLASEMYNRVVYGAHPASRISSSIEALDRATRDQLVSFHRAHYAPDHAAMAVAGDISLAEARKLVEARFAGWKKTGTAAPAVTDPPPLAASKVHLIGRPNSVQTTFVVGTQAIARTDPDYDALQVMNRIIGGGPTGRLFLHLREEKGYTYGAGSTLNAAMYRGDWSASTSVRTEVTEPAINDLLAEIRQLRDQPVSDQELADAKRAMVASFALSLELPTQLLNYSVIRWRYKLPTDYWDKYPDRIAAVTRAQVQAVARKYLQSDRMQIVAVGDPAKVADTLKKIGEVESYDAEGKPLR
;
A
#
# COMPACT_ATOMS: atom_id res chain seq x y z
N MET A 1 1.58 -2.03 64.19
CA MET A 1 1.99 -0.61 64.08
C MET A 1 2.76 -0.24 62.83
N ARG A 2 3.05 -1.16 61.88
CA ARG A 2 3.82 -0.85 60.65
C ARG A 2 2.98 -0.61 59.39
N ALA A 3 1.69 -0.87 59.37
CA ALA A 3 0.81 -0.73 58.22
C ALA A 3 0.11 0.65 58.09
N ARG A 4 0.16 1.50 59.12
CA ARG A 4 -0.48 2.83 59.10
C ARG A 4 0.42 3.96 58.60
N PHE A 5 1.74 3.75 58.50
CA PHE A 5 2.67 4.76 58.00
C PHE A 5 2.87 4.74 56.46
N LEU A 6 2.54 3.64 55.80
CA LEU A 6 2.67 3.56 54.33
C LEU A 6 1.50 4.23 53.59
N VAL A 7 0.32 4.31 54.20
CA VAL A 7 -0.86 4.95 53.58
C VAL A 7 -0.79 6.48 53.67
N ALA A 8 -0.12 7.02 54.69
CA ALA A 8 0.05 8.46 54.84
C ALA A 8 1.11 9.05 53.87
N ALA A 9 2.11 8.25 53.47
CA ALA A 9 3.15 8.68 52.51
C ALA A 9 2.65 8.72 51.07
N LEU A 10 1.71 7.84 50.70
CA LEU A 10 1.11 7.81 49.36
C LEU A 10 0.05 8.91 49.14
N ALA A 11 -0.62 9.38 50.22
CA ALA A 11 -1.57 10.48 50.14
C ALA A 11 -0.89 11.86 50.03
N ALA A 12 0.33 12.00 50.58
CA ALA A 12 1.09 13.25 50.50
C ALA A 12 1.74 13.47 49.09
N VAL A 13 2.04 12.42 48.35
CA VAL A 13 2.60 12.52 46.98
C VAL A 13 1.51 12.83 45.95
N SER A 14 0.27 12.40 46.16
CA SER A 14 -0.85 12.69 45.28
C SER A 14 -1.39 14.13 45.42
N LEU A 15 -1.18 14.80 46.55
CA LEU A 15 -1.59 16.19 46.73
C LEU A 15 -0.60 17.23 46.18
N LEU A 16 0.66 16.83 45.97
CA LEU A 16 1.66 17.71 45.31
C LEU A 16 1.58 17.75 43.79
N TYR A 17 0.81 16.85 43.18
CA TYR A 17 0.65 16.80 41.71
C TYR A 17 -0.56 17.56 41.18
N VAL A 18 -1.45 18.07 42.02
CA VAL A 18 -2.67 18.77 41.61
C VAL A 18 -2.56 20.30 41.65
N GLU A 19 -1.54 20.85 42.29
CA GLU A 19 -1.39 22.33 42.40
C GLU A 19 -0.43 22.97 41.40
N SER A 20 0.19 22.22 40.47
CA SER A 20 1.10 22.82 39.45
C SER A 20 0.45 23.13 38.09
N GLY A 21 -0.85 23.10 38.02
CA GLY A 21 -1.60 23.25 36.77
C GLY A 21 -2.42 24.52 36.64
N PHE A 22 -1.94 25.70 37.02
CA PHE A 22 -2.55 26.95 36.52
C PHE A 22 -1.57 28.13 36.53
N SER A 23 -1.34 28.65 35.35
CA SER A 23 -0.98 30.03 35.05
C SER A 23 0.39 30.52 35.55
N ARG A 24 1.43 30.23 34.82
CA ARG A 24 2.50 31.21 34.62
C ARG A 24 2.57 31.49 33.11
N THR A 25 2.11 32.64 32.70
CA THR A 25 2.56 33.29 31.47
C THR A 25 4.06 33.49 31.62
N VAL A 26 4.83 32.47 31.23
CA VAL A 26 6.27 32.60 31.05
C VAL A 26 6.40 33.47 29.81
N ALA A 27 6.83 34.71 29.97
CA ALA A 27 7.38 35.46 28.86
C ALA A 27 8.38 34.53 28.17
N VAL A 28 8.12 34.21 26.92
CA VAL A 28 9.09 33.51 26.06
C VAL A 28 10.26 34.45 25.94
N GLN A 29 11.25 34.28 26.82
CA GLN A 29 12.58 34.81 26.54
C GLN A 29 13.02 34.14 25.27
N ASP A 30 13.34 34.93 24.26
CA ASP A 30 14.03 34.51 23.03
C ASP A 30 15.30 33.75 23.42
N GLN A 31 15.16 32.47 23.74
CA GLN A 31 16.32 31.60 23.84
C GLN A 31 16.79 31.36 22.39
N PRO A 32 18.04 31.74 22.08
CA PRO A 32 18.58 31.44 20.76
C PRO A 32 18.40 29.95 20.49
N SER A 33 17.88 29.62 19.30
CA SER A 33 17.73 28.25 18.84
C SER A 33 18.97 27.43 19.22
N PRO A 34 18.84 26.18 19.72
CA PRO A 34 19.98 25.31 20.00
C PRO A 34 20.99 25.17 18.85
N THR A 35 20.58 25.58 17.65
CA THR A 35 21.43 25.64 16.43
C THR A 35 22.00 27.03 16.16
N ALA A 36 21.70 28.05 16.99
CA ALA A 36 22.31 29.38 16.88
C ALA A 36 23.79 29.27 17.23
N GLY A 37 24.64 29.41 16.23
CA GLY A 37 26.11 29.25 16.35
C GLY A 37 26.67 27.99 15.68
N LEU A 38 25.85 27.07 15.19
CA LEU A 38 26.33 26.02 14.32
C LEU A 38 26.77 26.60 12.98
N VAL A 39 28.07 26.65 12.74
CA VAL A 39 28.63 26.97 11.43
C VAL A 39 28.12 25.91 10.45
N LYS A 40 27.25 26.29 9.53
CA LYS A 40 26.85 25.45 8.40
C LYS A 40 28.10 25.16 7.57
N LYS A 41 28.78 24.07 7.84
CA LYS A 41 29.88 23.58 7.01
C LYS A 41 29.32 23.21 5.64
N GLY A 42 29.32 24.14 4.71
CA GLY A 42 29.07 23.92 3.30
C GLY A 42 27.83 23.09 2.91
N LYS A 43 27.50 23.04 1.63
CA LYS A 43 26.57 22.07 1.09
C LYS A 43 27.23 20.68 1.11
N VAL A 44 26.50 19.67 1.51
CA VAL A 44 26.93 18.27 1.38
C VAL A 44 27.40 18.05 -0.07
N PRO A 45 28.61 17.47 -0.29
CA PRO A 45 29.07 17.17 -1.64
C PRO A 45 28.04 16.29 -2.36
N VAL A 46 27.57 16.75 -3.51
CA VAL A 46 26.62 15.99 -4.33
C VAL A 46 27.40 15.38 -5.47
N SER A 47 27.49 14.04 -5.51
CA SER A 47 28.01 13.34 -6.67
C SER A 47 27.01 13.41 -7.82
N ASN A 48 27.51 13.71 -9.02
CA ASN A 48 26.74 13.62 -10.26
C ASN A 48 26.95 12.28 -10.99
N GLU A 49 27.74 11.38 -10.41
CA GLU A 49 27.96 10.07 -10.97
C GLU A 49 26.68 9.23 -10.83
N ILE A 50 26.31 8.54 -11.91
CA ILE A 50 25.21 7.58 -11.91
C ILE A 50 25.67 6.36 -11.12
N LEU A 51 24.93 6.02 -10.08
CA LEU A 51 25.21 4.86 -9.26
C LEU A 51 25.09 3.60 -10.11
N LYS A 52 26.18 2.84 -10.24
CA LYS A 52 26.16 1.52 -10.89
C LYS A 52 25.83 0.46 -9.87
N ILE A 53 24.75 -0.25 -10.13
CA ILE A 53 24.26 -1.31 -9.25
C ILE A 53 24.12 -2.58 -10.08
N THR A 54 24.54 -3.70 -9.52
CA THR A 54 24.26 -5.04 -10.04
C THR A 54 23.56 -5.81 -8.94
N LEU A 55 22.29 -6.16 -9.15
CA LEU A 55 21.54 -6.93 -8.18
C LEU A 55 21.93 -8.41 -8.28
N PRO A 56 21.98 -9.13 -7.15
CA PRO A 56 22.03 -10.57 -7.18
C PRO A 56 20.81 -11.12 -7.93
N LYS A 57 21.05 -12.03 -8.88
CA LYS A 57 20.00 -12.65 -9.67
C LYS A 57 19.57 -13.94 -9.02
N PRO A 58 18.26 -14.18 -8.86
CA PRO A 58 17.81 -15.46 -8.35
C PRO A 58 18.16 -16.58 -9.33
N ALA A 59 18.53 -17.72 -8.80
CA ALA A 59 18.52 -18.98 -9.53
C ALA A 59 17.06 -19.45 -9.65
N GLU A 60 16.63 -19.89 -10.84
CA GLU A 60 15.23 -20.18 -11.13
C GLU A 60 15.01 -21.60 -11.60
N ALA A 61 13.86 -22.18 -11.27
CA ALA A 61 13.44 -23.51 -11.73
C ALA A 61 11.90 -23.60 -11.81
N ASP A 62 11.40 -24.28 -12.84
CA ASP A 62 10.00 -24.66 -12.89
C ASP A 62 9.79 -26.03 -12.26
N LEU A 63 8.85 -26.12 -11.32
CA LEU A 63 8.54 -27.34 -10.61
C LEU A 63 7.46 -28.16 -11.35
N PRO A 64 7.43 -29.49 -11.18
CA PRO A 64 6.46 -30.36 -11.86
C PRO A 64 4.99 -29.98 -11.60
N ASN A 65 4.69 -29.44 -10.41
CA ASN A 65 3.36 -28.98 -10.04
C ASN A 65 3.00 -27.59 -10.58
N GLY A 66 3.90 -26.91 -11.29
CA GLY A 66 3.63 -25.62 -11.94
C GLY A 66 4.15 -24.39 -11.22
N ILE A 67 4.67 -24.54 -10.00
CA ILE A 67 5.28 -23.40 -9.29
C ILE A 67 6.57 -22.98 -10.02
N HIS A 68 6.71 -21.70 -10.29
CA HIS A 68 7.97 -21.08 -10.69
C HIS A 68 8.75 -20.71 -9.44
N LEU A 69 9.87 -21.40 -9.17
CA LEU A 69 10.71 -21.19 -8.00
C LEU A 69 11.88 -20.27 -8.34
N MET A 70 12.07 -19.24 -7.54
CA MET A 70 13.18 -18.28 -7.58
C MET A 70 13.92 -18.30 -6.25
N VAL A 71 15.25 -18.48 -6.24
CA VAL A 71 16.05 -18.54 -5.02
C VAL A 71 17.18 -17.53 -5.07
N LEU A 72 17.22 -16.63 -4.09
CA LEU A 72 18.34 -15.72 -3.81
C LEU A 72 19.14 -16.30 -2.62
N GLU A 73 20.22 -16.99 -2.95
CA GLU A 73 21.11 -17.62 -1.98
C GLU A 73 21.94 -16.56 -1.24
N ASP A 74 21.87 -16.54 0.11
CA ASP A 74 22.56 -15.60 0.98
C ASP A 74 22.86 -16.25 2.34
N HIS A 75 24.11 -16.69 2.56
CA HIS A 75 24.56 -17.39 3.76
C HIS A 75 25.07 -16.46 4.89
N ARG A 76 24.87 -15.15 4.79
CA ARG A 76 25.34 -14.20 5.81
C ARG A 76 24.63 -14.34 7.16
N LEU A 77 23.37 -14.76 7.14
CA LEU A 77 22.54 -15.00 8.33
C LEU A 77 21.83 -16.35 8.19
N PRO A 78 21.68 -17.15 9.27
CA PRO A 78 20.97 -18.42 9.24
C PRO A 78 19.45 -18.21 9.23
N GLN A 79 18.95 -17.48 8.24
CA GLN A 79 17.54 -17.12 8.09
C GLN A 79 17.10 -17.31 6.64
N ILE A 80 15.87 -17.79 6.47
CA ILE A 80 15.21 -17.90 5.17
C ILE A 80 13.88 -17.16 5.23
N SER A 81 13.62 -16.34 4.20
CA SER A 81 12.32 -15.71 3.95
C SER A 81 11.78 -16.17 2.61
N PHE A 82 10.48 -16.35 2.51
CA PHE A 82 9.82 -16.71 1.26
C PHE A 82 8.53 -15.92 1.03
N GLN A 83 8.14 -15.88 -0.24
CA GLN A 83 6.86 -15.33 -0.69
C GLN A 83 6.31 -16.21 -1.82
N ILE A 84 5.05 -16.64 -1.71
CA ILE A 84 4.32 -17.34 -2.77
C ILE A 84 3.24 -16.40 -3.29
N LEU A 85 3.24 -16.13 -4.58
CA LEU A 85 2.16 -15.40 -5.27
C LEU A 85 1.26 -16.39 -5.96
N ILE A 86 -0.04 -16.22 -5.80
CA ILE A 86 -1.07 -17.06 -6.39
C ILE A 86 -1.99 -16.17 -7.22
N PRO A 87 -1.66 -15.95 -8.52
CA PRO A 87 -2.51 -15.19 -9.44
C PRO A 87 -3.90 -15.81 -9.54
N GLY A 88 -4.93 -14.96 -9.60
CA GLY A 88 -6.31 -15.42 -9.63
C GLY A 88 -6.98 -15.56 -8.27
N ALA A 89 -6.22 -15.54 -7.17
CA ALA A 89 -6.73 -15.71 -5.80
C ALA A 89 -6.92 -14.38 -5.03
N GLY A 90 -6.84 -13.25 -5.69
CA GLY A 90 -7.05 -11.93 -5.09
C GLY A 90 -8.48 -11.42 -5.22
N GLY A 91 -8.81 -10.34 -4.50
CA GLY A 91 -10.15 -9.74 -4.50
C GLY A 91 -10.59 -9.12 -5.84
N TYR A 92 -9.66 -8.99 -6.80
CA TYR A 92 -10.01 -8.67 -8.18
C TYR A 92 -11.04 -9.68 -8.76
N TYR A 93 -10.99 -10.92 -8.33
CA TYR A 93 -11.87 -12.02 -8.79
C TYR A 93 -13.05 -12.28 -7.87
N ASP A 94 -13.26 -11.47 -6.84
CA ASP A 94 -14.47 -11.54 -6.02
C ASP A 94 -15.71 -11.31 -6.86
N LEU A 95 -16.78 -12.04 -6.57
CA LEU A 95 -18.08 -11.78 -7.18
C LEU A 95 -18.54 -10.35 -6.85
N PRO A 96 -19.26 -9.68 -7.77
CA PRO A 96 -19.72 -8.32 -7.58
C PRO A 96 -20.56 -8.10 -6.31
N ASP A 97 -21.33 -9.10 -5.90
CA ASP A 97 -22.19 -9.11 -4.72
C ASP A 97 -21.50 -9.59 -3.44
N GLN A 98 -20.23 -10.04 -3.54
CA GLN A 98 -19.42 -10.51 -2.40
C GLN A 98 -18.01 -9.93 -2.36
N PRO A 99 -17.85 -8.61 -2.32
CA PRO A 99 -16.54 -7.99 -2.23
C PRO A 99 -15.87 -8.35 -0.89
N GLY A 100 -14.60 -8.77 -0.96
CA GLY A 100 -13.78 -9.15 0.20
C GLY A 100 -13.71 -10.65 0.45
N LEU A 101 -14.36 -11.50 -0.36
CA LEU A 101 -14.33 -12.96 -0.17
C LEU A 101 -12.90 -13.51 -0.22
N ALA A 102 -12.07 -13.05 -1.16
CA ALA A 102 -10.66 -13.45 -1.25
C ALA A 102 -9.89 -13.10 0.04
N ALA A 103 -10.14 -11.91 0.61
CA ALA A 103 -9.51 -11.49 1.87
C ALA A 103 -9.99 -12.36 3.05
N PHE A 104 -11.26 -12.75 3.08
CA PHE A 104 -11.79 -13.64 4.11
C PHE A 104 -11.18 -15.04 4.00
N VAL A 105 -11.05 -15.57 2.79
CA VAL A 105 -10.38 -16.86 2.54
C VAL A 105 -8.93 -16.79 3.02
N ALA A 106 -8.17 -15.80 2.56
CA ALA A 106 -6.76 -15.63 2.94
C ALA A 106 -6.58 -15.54 4.46
N ALA A 107 -7.38 -14.74 5.15
CA ALA A 107 -7.31 -14.58 6.60
C ALA A 107 -7.65 -15.88 7.35
N LEU A 108 -8.64 -16.63 6.88
CA LEU A 108 -9.15 -17.82 7.57
C LEU A 108 -8.39 -19.12 7.24
N MET A 109 -7.55 -19.14 6.22
CA MET A 109 -6.71 -20.31 5.91
C MET A 109 -5.81 -20.73 7.07
N ARG A 110 -5.32 -19.76 7.86
CA ARG A 110 -4.49 -20.03 9.04
C ARG A 110 -5.28 -20.39 10.31
N GLU A 111 -6.58 -20.23 10.28
CA GLU A 111 -7.44 -20.47 11.46
C GLU A 111 -7.85 -21.94 11.59
N GLY A 112 -7.25 -22.82 10.80
CA GLY A 112 -7.39 -24.28 10.91
C GLY A 112 -7.20 -25.01 9.59
N THR A 113 -6.64 -26.19 9.68
CA THR A 113 -6.46 -27.13 8.57
C THR A 113 -7.13 -28.45 8.91
N VAL A 114 -7.06 -29.42 7.99
CA VAL A 114 -7.54 -30.79 8.25
C VAL A 114 -6.75 -31.47 9.37
N SER A 115 -5.48 -31.05 9.59
CA SER A 115 -4.56 -31.71 10.55
C SER A 115 -4.18 -30.84 11.75
N ARG A 116 -4.50 -29.56 11.75
CA ARG A 116 -4.08 -28.61 12.82
C ARG A 116 -5.21 -27.62 13.14
N THR A 117 -5.38 -27.33 14.42
CA THR A 117 -6.21 -26.20 14.87
C THR A 117 -5.46 -24.88 14.73
N SER A 118 -6.18 -23.74 14.82
CA SER A 118 -5.58 -22.38 14.85
C SER A 118 -4.52 -22.22 15.94
N GLU A 119 -4.80 -22.75 17.14
CA GLU A 119 -3.90 -22.74 18.28
C GLU A 119 -2.62 -23.54 18.00
N GLN A 120 -2.77 -24.76 17.43
CA GLN A 120 -1.62 -25.60 17.05
C GLN A 120 -0.75 -24.95 15.98
N ILE A 121 -1.35 -24.29 14.98
CA ILE A 121 -0.61 -23.55 13.96
C ILE A 121 0.20 -22.43 14.63
N SER A 122 -0.43 -21.63 15.49
CA SER A 122 0.23 -20.54 16.21
C SER A 122 1.37 -21.04 17.09
N GLN A 123 1.15 -22.11 17.86
CA GLN A 123 2.16 -22.72 18.72
C GLN A 123 3.35 -23.28 17.93
N HIS A 124 3.09 -23.93 16.77
CA HIS A 124 4.17 -24.41 15.92
C HIS A 124 5.04 -23.27 15.41
N LEU A 125 4.40 -22.16 14.96
CA LEU A 125 5.16 -21.00 14.48
C LEU A 125 5.98 -20.35 15.59
N GLU A 126 5.43 -20.21 16.81
CA GLU A 126 6.14 -19.68 17.98
C GLU A 126 7.36 -20.52 18.33
N VAL A 127 7.22 -21.83 18.42
CA VAL A 127 8.33 -22.76 18.75
C VAL A 127 9.44 -22.69 17.70
N MET A 128 9.10 -22.45 16.43
CA MET A 128 10.08 -22.32 15.34
C MET A 128 10.64 -20.88 15.23
N ALA A 129 10.20 -19.93 16.06
CA ALA A 129 10.46 -18.50 15.87
C ALA A 129 10.17 -18.06 14.41
N ALA A 130 9.11 -18.63 13.82
CA ALA A 130 8.73 -18.44 12.42
C ALA A 130 7.53 -17.51 12.26
N THR A 131 7.43 -16.89 11.11
CA THR A 131 6.26 -16.12 10.70
C THR A 131 5.58 -16.79 9.51
N LEU A 132 4.27 -16.69 9.45
CA LEU A 132 3.48 -17.10 8.28
C LEU A 132 2.29 -16.17 8.15
N ALA A 133 2.06 -15.58 7.00
CA ALA A 133 0.91 -14.76 6.69
C ALA A 133 0.32 -15.13 5.34
N VAL A 134 -1.01 -15.10 5.23
CA VAL A 134 -1.73 -15.22 3.96
C VAL A 134 -2.57 -13.97 3.81
N THR A 135 -2.44 -13.27 2.69
CA THR A 135 -3.12 -12.00 2.45
C THR A 135 -3.69 -11.93 1.04
N ALA A 136 -4.85 -11.31 0.90
CA ALA A 136 -5.41 -10.93 -0.39
C ALA A 136 -6.02 -9.52 -0.25
N GLY A 137 -5.60 -8.58 -1.08
CA GLY A 137 -6.17 -7.23 -1.12
C GLY A 137 -7.54 -7.23 -1.82
N ALA A 138 -8.39 -6.26 -1.49
CA ALA A 138 -9.75 -6.16 -2.04
C ALA A 138 -9.79 -5.99 -3.57
N SER A 139 -8.72 -5.45 -4.17
CA SER A 139 -8.55 -5.29 -5.62
C SER A 139 -7.28 -5.98 -6.14
N SER A 140 -6.58 -6.76 -5.32
CA SER A 140 -5.38 -7.47 -5.76
C SER A 140 -5.72 -8.58 -6.74
N ILE A 141 -4.82 -8.82 -7.69
CA ILE A 141 -4.95 -9.90 -8.68
C ILE A 141 -4.53 -11.25 -8.08
N GLU A 142 -3.67 -11.20 -7.08
CA GLU A 142 -3.15 -12.40 -6.42
C GLU A 142 -3.42 -12.40 -4.92
N SER A 143 -3.41 -13.60 -4.35
CA SER A 143 -3.15 -13.85 -2.95
C SER A 143 -1.65 -14.05 -2.74
N THR A 144 -1.15 -13.62 -1.60
CA THR A 144 0.26 -13.74 -1.21
C THR A 144 0.37 -14.53 0.09
N VAL A 145 1.22 -15.57 0.06
CA VAL A 145 1.65 -16.29 1.26
C VAL A 145 3.10 -15.92 1.53
N ALA A 146 3.39 -15.39 2.70
CA ALA A 146 4.74 -14.96 3.08
C ALA A 146 5.13 -15.55 4.44
N GLY A 147 6.39 -15.92 4.59
CA GLY A 147 6.90 -16.47 5.84
C GLY A 147 8.40 -16.32 5.97
N SER A 148 8.88 -16.50 7.19
CA SER A 148 10.30 -16.51 7.51
C SER A 148 10.57 -17.40 8.71
N SER A 149 11.78 -17.99 8.76
CA SER A 149 12.27 -18.78 9.88
C SER A 149 13.80 -18.81 9.90
N LEU A 150 14.36 -19.39 10.93
CA LEU A 150 15.76 -19.85 10.88
C LEU A 150 15.91 -20.98 9.83
N SER A 151 17.10 -21.14 9.25
CA SER A 151 17.35 -22.09 8.16
C SER A 151 17.07 -23.54 8.57
N ASP A 152 17.39 -23.92 9.81
CA ASP A 152 17.15 -25.27 10.36
C ASP A 152 15.64 -25.57 10.61
N GLN A 153 14.79 -24.54 10.64
CA GLN A 153 13.33 -24.67 10.80
C GLN A 153 12.56 -24.56 9.49
N PHE A 154 13.22 -24.25 8.38
CA PHE A 154 12.56 -23.94 7.12
C PHE A 154 11.71 -25.10 6.56
N ASP A 155 12.19 -26.33 6.64
CA ASP A 155 11.43 -27.51 6.21
C ASP A 155 10.13 -27.69 7.02
N ARG A 156 10.17 -27.42 8.34
CA ARG A 156 8.99 -27.48 9.21
C ARG A 156 8.02 -26.32 8.92
N LEU A 157 8.55 -25.12 8.63
CA LEU A 157 7.72 -24.00 8.21
C LEU A 157 7.02 -24.29 6.89
N LEU A 158 7.71 -24.90 5.92
CA LEU A 158 7.10 -25.32 4.65
C LEU A 158 6.01 -26.38 4.86
N ASP A 159 6.17 -27.30 5.82
CA ASP A 159 5.14 -28.30 6.16
C ASP A 159 3.84 -27.62 6.66
N VAL A 160 3.97 -26.66 7.58
CA VAL A 160 2.81 -25.85 8.05
C VAL A 160 2.22 -25.03 6.92
N THR A 161 3.08 -24.42 6.10
CA THR A 161 2.64 -23.59 4.95
C THR A 161 1.86 -24.41 3.93
N ALA A 162 2.35 -25.60 3.59
CA ALA A 162 1.66 -26.49 2.65
C ALA A 162 0.32 -26.96 3.20
N ASP A 163 0.24 -27.27 4.50
CA ASP A 163 -1.01 -27.67 5.13
C ASP A 163 -2.05 -26.54 5.12
N VAL A 164 -1.64 -25.32 5.49
CA VAL A 164 -2.48 -24.10 5.43
C VAL A 164 -2.95 -23.80 4.01
N LEU A 165 -2.06 -23.92 3.04
CA LEU A 165 -2.35 -23.56 1.65
C LEU A 165 -3.21 -24.61 0.92
N ILE A 166 -2.99 -25.90 1.18
CA ILE A 166 -3.60 -26.99 0.41
C ILE A 166 -4.86 -27.51 1.08
N ARG A 167 -4.91 -27.52 2.41
CA ARG A 167 -5.96 -28.20 3.19
C ARG A 167 -6.58 -27.34 4.29
N PRO A 168 -6.93 -26.06 4.05
CA PRO A 168 -7.60 -25.27 5.05
C PRO A 168 -8.99 -25.86 5.34
N SER A 169 -9.42 -25.86 6.61
CA SER A 169 -10.70 -26.43 7.03
C SER A 169 -11.82 -25.39 7.18
N PHE A 170 -11.46 -24.12 7.32
CA PHE A 170 -12.38 -23.00 7.54
C PHE A 170 -13.39 -23.28 8.66
N PRO A 171 -12.96 -23.44 9.95
CA PRO A 171 -13.89 -23.76 11.01
C PRO A 171 -14.96 -22.68 11.19
N GLU A 172 -16.22 -23.09 11.37
CA GLU A 172 -17.36 -22.15 11.53
C GLU A 172 -17.18 -21.20 12.72
N GLU A 173 -16.59 -21.70 13.80
CA GLU A 173 -16.32 -20.90 14.99
C GLU A 173 -15.31 -19.78 14.70
N GLU A 174 -14.25 -20.09 13.94
CA GLU A 174 -13.25 -19.08 13.55
C GLU A 174 -13.82 -18.08 12.52
N LEU A 175 -14.69 -18.52 11.62
CA LEU A 175 -15.43 -17.62 10.75
C LEU A 175 -16.31 -16.66 11.56
N ALA A 176 -17.02 -17.15 12.59
CA ALA A 176 -17.83 -16.30 13.45
C ALA A 176 -16.98 -15.25 14.22
N ARG A 177 -15.85 -15.68 14.78
CA ARG A 177 -14.89 -14.76 15.46
C ARG A 177 -14.31 -13.74 14.49
N TYR A 178 -13.93 -14.17 13.29
CA TYR A 178 -13.43 -13.31 12.23
C TYR A 178 -14.46 -12.25 11.85
N LYS A 179 -15.71 -12.62 11.62
CA LYS A 179 -16.80 -11.69 11.32
C LYS A 179 -16.97 -10.63 12.39
N GLN A 180 -16.93 -11.01 13.66
CA GLN A 180 -17.07 -10.08 14.78
C GLN A 180 -15.93 -9.04 14.79
N ARG A 181 -14.67 -9.48 14.69
CA ARG A 181 -13.49 -8.61 14.65
C ARG A 181 -13.52 -7.68 13.44
N THR A 182 -13.78 -8.24 12.26
CA THR A 182 -13.78 -7.50 11.00
C THR A 182 -14.91 -6.48 10.92
N ARG A 183 -16.09 -6.80 11.46
CA ARG A 183 -17.20 -5.82 11.57
C ARG A 183 -16.78 -4.59 12.36
N ALA A 184 -16.16 -4.75 13.52
CA ALA A 184 -15.67 -3.63 14.33
C ALA A 184 -14.64 -2.79 13.55
N GLN A 185 -13.73 -3.43 12.85
CA GLN A 185 -12.72 -2.77 12.01
C GLN A 185 -13.36 -1.99 10.86
N LEU A 186 -14.31 -2.58 10.13
CA LEU A 186 -15.02 -1.91 9.03
C LEU A 186 -15.82 -0.70 9.54
N THR A 187 -16.48 -0.83 10.69
CA THR A 187 -17.18 0.30 11.33
C THR A 187 -16.21 1.43 11.69
N GLN A 188 -15.06 1.10 12.25
CA GLN A 188 -14.03 2.11 12.57
C GLN A 188 -13.47 2.78 11.31
N GLN A 189 -13.26 2.05 10.23
CA GLN A 189 -12.79 2.61 8.95
C GLN A 189 -13.74 3.68 8.42
N ARG A 190 -15.07 3.49 8.56
CA ARG A 190 -16.09 4.49 8.16
C ARG A 190 -16.00 5.80 8.94
N ALA A 191 -15.39 5.82 10.12
CA ALA A 191 -15.14 7.04 10.86
C ALA A 191 -13.98 7.88 10.28
N SER A 192 -13.13 7.32 9.41
CA SER A 192 -11.97 7.99 8.80
C SER A 192 -12.34 8.77 7.54
N PRO A 193 -12.15 10.11 7.50
CA PRO A 193 -12.34 10.89 6.28
C PRO A 193 -11.43 10.44 5.13
N ASN A 194 -10.19 10.03 5.44
CA ASN A 194 -9.25 9.53 4.44
C ASN A 194 -9.74 8.24 3.78
N PHE A 195 -10.33 7.33 4.57
CA PHE A 195 -10.91 6.10 4.04
C PHE A 195 -12.09 6.41 3.12
N LEU A 196 -13.02 7.27 3.54
CA LEU A 196 -14.18 7.66 2.75
C LEU A 196 -13.78 8.34 1.43
N ALA A 197 -12.78 9.23 1.49
CA ALA A 197 -12.24 9.89 0.31
C ALA A 197 -11.62 8.89 -0.66
N SER A 198 -10.79 7.96 -0.15
CA SER A 198 -10.14 6.93 -0.98
C SER A 198 -11.15 5.96 -1.58
N GLU A 199 -12.16 5.52 -0.82
CA GLU A 199 -13.19 4.61 -1.31
C GLU A 199 -14.00 5.24 -2.43
N MET A 200 -14.48 6.48 -2.25
CA MET A 200 -15.20 7.20 -3.28
C MET A 200 -14.32 7.46 -4.50
N TYR A 201 -13.07 7.86 -4.29
CA TYR A 201 -12.12 8.10 -5.38
C TYR A 201 -11.94 6.84 -6.24
N ASN A 202 -11.66 5.68 -5.62
CA ASN A 202 -11.52 4.43 -6.37
C ASN A 202 -12.82 4.07 -7.11
N ARG A 203 -13.97 4.26 -6.46
CA ARG A 203 -15.28 3.98 -7.07
C ARG A 203 -15.53 4.84 -8.32
N VAL A 204 -15.20 6.13 -8.29
CA VAL A 204 -15.44 7.03 -9.43
C VAL A 204 -14.39 6.88 -10.53
N VAL A 205 -13.15 6.58 -10.18
CA VAL A 205 -12.06 6.40 -11.16
C VAL A 205 -12.16 5.07 -11.89
N TYR A 206 -12.57 4.01 -11.20
CA TYR A 206 -12.59 2.66 -11.77
C TYR A 206 -13.99 2.16 -12.13
N GLY A 207 -15.06 2.80 -11.65
CA GLY A 207 -16.45 2.43 -11.96
C GLY A 207 -16.79 1.01 -11.54
N ALA A 208 -17.30 0.20 -12.46
CA ALA A 208 -17.64 -1.21 -12.23
C ALA A 208 -16.42 -2.14 -12.24
N HIS A 209 -15.23 -1.65 -12.56
CA HIS A 209 -14.01 -2.46 -12.58
C HIS A 209 -13.62 -2.92 -11.16
N PRO A 210 -13.09 -4.15 -10.97
CA PRO A 210 -12.71 -4.65 -9.65
C PRO A 210 -11.74 -3.77 -8.86
N ALA A 211 -10.90 -2.98 -9.53
CA ALA A 211 -10.01 -2.01 -8.90
C ALA A 211 -10.73 -0.91 -8.09
N SER A 212 -12.04 -0.73 -8.29
CA SER A 212 -12.85 0.21 -7.50
C SER A 212 -12.98 -0.17 -6.02
N ARG A 213 -12.69 -1.42 -5.67
CA ARG A 213 -12.88 -1.96 -4.33
C ARG A 213 -11.63 -1.78 -3.49
N ILE A 214 -11.74 -1.10 -2.35
CA ILE A 214 -10.63 -0.96 -1.41
C ILE A 214 -10.86 -1.70 -0.09
N SER A 215 -12.08 -2.16 0.15
CA SER A 215 -12.46 -2.98 1.30
C SER A 215 -13.70 -3.81 1.00
N SER A 216 -14.02 -4.77 1.88
CA SER A 216 -15.32 -5.42 1.92
C SER A 216 -16.38 -4.50 2.53
N SER A 217 -17.66 -4.84 2.33
CA SER A 217 -18.76 -4.23 3.08
C SER A 217 -19.19 -5.11 4.26
N ILE A 218 -19.88 -4.50 5.24
CA ILE A 218 -20.47 -5.24 6.37
C ILE A 218 -21.48 -6.25 5.87
N GLU A 219 -22.28 -5.90 4.86
CA GLU A 219 -23.28 -6.79 4.27
C GLU A 219 -22.64 -8.00 3.58
N ALA A 220 -21.52 -7.81 2.86
CA ALA A 220 -20.77 -8.91 2.25
C ALA A 220 -20.14 -9.83 3.32
N LEU A 221 -19.59 -9.23 4.39
CA LEU A 221 -19.04 -9.96 5.53
C LEU A 221 -20.13 -10.85 6.19
N ASP A 222 -21.32 -10.30 6.41
CA ASP A 222 -22.42 -11.03 7.05
C ASP A 222 -22.91 -12.22 6.22
N ARG A 223 -23.02 -12.03 4.91
CA ARG A 223 -23.43 -13.07 3.97
C ARG A 223 -22.38 -14.16 3.75
N ALA A 224 -21.11 -13.90 4.07
CA ALA A 224 -20.05 -14.88 3.87
C ALA A 224 -20.35 -16.19 4.63
N THR A 225 -20.28 -17.31 3.94
CA THR A 225 -20.48 -18.65 4.50
C THR A 225 -19.21 -19.49 4.33
N ARG A 226 -19.09 -20.52 5.16
CA ARG A 226 -17.99 -21.49 5.03
C ARG A 226 -17.93 -22.12 3.64
N ASP A 227 -19.07 -22.48 3.07
CA ASP A 227 -19.14 -23.09 1.74
C ASP A 227 -18.63 -22.17 0.63
N GLN A 228 -18.85 -20.86 0.76
CA GLN A 228 -18.30 -19.88 -0.16
C GLN A 228 -16.77 -19.78 -0.03
N LEU A 229 -16.23 -19.82 1.19
CA LEU A 229 -14.77 -19.83 1.41
C LEU A 229 -14.14 -21.08 0.80
N VAL A 230 -14.71 -22.26 1.04
CA VAL A 230 -14.26 -23.54 0.47
C VAL A 230 -14.33 -23.51 -1.07
N SER A 231 -15.43 -22.99 -1.62
CA SER A 231 -15.62 -22.91 -3.07
C SER A 231 -14.62 -21.96 -3.72
N PHE A 232 -14.41 -20.80 -3.13
CA PHE A 232 -13.41 -19.82 -3.61
C PHE A 232 -11.99 -20.40 -3.55
N HIS A 233 -11.61 -20.99 -2.40
CA HIS A 233 -10.30 -21.62 -2.25
C HIS A 233 -10.08 -22.69 -3.32
N ARG A 234 -11.05 -23.60 -3.50
CA ARG A 234 -10.96 -24.68 -4.49
C ARG A 234 -10.83 -24.17 -5.93
N ALA A 235 -11.49 -23.05 -6.26
CA ALA A 235 -11.49 -22.49 -7.60
C ALA A 235 -10.21 -21.67 -7.91
N HIS A 236 -9.62 -21.02 -6.91
CA HIS A 236 -8.63 -19.97 -7.12
C HIS A 236 -7.23 -20.31 -6.60
N TYR A 237 -7.09 -21.22 -5.65
CA TYR A 237 -5.78 -21.57 -5.07
C TYR A 237 -5.18 -22.78 -5.78
N ALA A 238 -4.59 -22.54 -6.96
CA ALA A 238 -3.93 -23.55 -7.78
C ALA A 238 -2.48 -23.16 -8.06
N PRO A 239 -1.54 -24.13 -8.23
CA PRO A 239 -0.12 -23.86 -8.46
C PRO A 239 0.21 -23.51 -9.91
N ASP A 240 -0.73 -23.64 -10.84
CA ASP A 240 -0.49 -23.58 -12.29
C ASP A 240 0.22 -22.31 -12.75
N HIS A 241 -0.03 -21.21 -12.06
CA HIS A 241 0.56 -19.89 -12.36
C HIS A 241 1.22 -19.25 -11.13
N ALA A 242 1.48 -20.06 -10.08
CA ALA A 242 2.10 -19.56 -8.86
C ALA A 242 3.61 -19.37 -9.04
N ALA A 243 4.14 -18.37 -8.34
CA ALA A 243 5.57 -18.20 -8.18
C ALA A 243 5.93 -18.23 -6.71
N MET A 244 7.01 -18.90 -6.38
CA MET A 244 7.61 -18.89 -5.05
C MET A 244 9.00 -18.28 -5.13
N ALA A 245 9.20 -17.18 -4.41
CA ALA A 245 10.49 -16.55 -4.24
C ALA A 245 11.02 -16.86 -2.83
N VAL A 246 12.28 -17.29 -2.72
CA VAL A 246 12.97 -17.62 -1.49
C VAL A 246 14.26 -16.84 -1.42
N ALA A 247 14.61 -16.27 -0.28
CA ALA A 247 15.88 -15.60 -0.04
C ALA A 247 16.45 -15.99 1.32
N GLY A 248 17.74 -16.25 1.39
CA GLY A 248 18.46 -16.57 2.61
C GLY A 248 19.40 -17.76 2.50
N ASP A 249 19.65 -18.38 3.64
CA ASP A 249 20.64 -19.45 3.81
C ASP A 249 20.16 -20.80 3.26
N ILE A 250 19.99 -20.87 1.94
CA ILE A 250 19.54 -22.06 1.22
C ILE A 250 19.93 -21.98 -0.26
N SER A 251 20.41 -23.10 -0.82
CA SER A 251 20.68 -23.25 -2.24
C SER A 251 19.40 -23.54 -3.06
N LEU A 252 19.43 -23.29 -4.39
CA LEU A 252 18.33 -23.68 -5.28
C LEU A 252 18.01 -25.18 -5.20
N ALA A 253 19.03 -26.02 -5.14
CA ALA A 253 18.86 -27.47 -5.12
C ALA A 253 18.13 -27.96 -3.85
N GLU A 254 18.49 -27.42 -2.69
CA GLU A 254 17.82 -27.69 -1.41
C GLU A 254 16.40 -27.15 -1.37
N ALA A 255 16.20 -25.87 -1.73
CA ALA A 255 14.88 -25.24 -1.79
C ALA A 255 13.94 -26.03 -2.71
N ARG A 256 14.42 -26.41 -3.91
CA ARG A 256 13.67 -27.23 -4.85
C ARG A 256 13.24 -28.56 -4.24
N LYS A 257 14.17 -29.29 -3.63
CA LYS A 257 13.91 -30.59 -2.97
C LYS A 257 12.81 -30.44 -1.90
N LEU A 258 12.92 -29.45 -1.03
CA LEU A 258 11.97 -29.21 0.05
C LEU A 258 10.58 -28.80 -0.47
N VAL A 259 10.55 -27.85 -1.42
CA VAL A 259 9.28 -27.37 -2.01
C VAL A 259 8.60 -28.51 -2.77
N GLU A 260 9.29 -29.26 -3.61
CA GLU A 260 8.72 -30.41 -4.33
C GLU A 260 8.12 -31.45 -3.35
N ALA A 261 8.81 -31.74 -2.23
CA ALA A 261 8.33 -32.69 -1.24
C ALA A 261 7.09 -32.16 -0.50
N ARG A 262 7.12 -30.95 0.01
CA ARG A 262 6.03 -30.38 0.86
C ARG A 262 4.80 -29.99 0.05
N PHE A 263 4.97 -29.51 -1.19
CA PHE A 263 3.87 -29.10 -2.07
C PHE A 263 3.47 -30.18 -3.10
N ALA A 264 3.91 -31.43 -2.95
CA ALA A 264 3.56 -32.54 -3.83
C ALA A 264 2.04 -32.76 -3.93
N GLY A 265 1.29 -32.43 -2.87
CA GLY A 265 -0.17 -32.53 -2.83
C GLY A 265 -0.90 -31.38 -3.56
N TRP A 266 -0.23 -30.28 -3.85
CA TRP A 266 -0.81 -29.14 -4.57
C TRP A 266 -0.73 -29.39 -6.07
N LYS A 267 -1.84 -29.85 -6.64
CA LYS A 267 -1.91 -30.37 -8.01
C LYS A 267 -2.33 -29.29 -9.01
N LYS A 268 -1.75 -29.35 -10.21
CA LYS A 268 -2.19 -28.55 -11.36
C LYS A 268 -3.67 -28.80 -11.66
N THR A 269 -4.36 -27.74 -11.99
CA THR A 269 -5.76 -27.78 -12.44
C THR A 269 -5.85 -27.70 -13.96
N GLY A 270 -4.81 -27.26 -14.65
CA GLY A 270 -4.80 -27.01 -16.09
C GLY A 270 -5.58 -25.75 -16.50
N THR A 271 -5.94 -24.90 -15.54
CA THR A 271 -6.66 -23.66 -15.82
C THR A 271 -5.78 -22.63 -16.53
N ALA A 272 -6.38 -21.84 -17.42
CA ALA A 272 -5.69 -20.71 -18.04
C ALA A 272 -5.32 -19.63 -17.01
N ALA A 273 -4.29 -18.85 -17.32
CA ALA A 273 -3.94 -17.69 -16.50
C ALA A 273 -5.16 -16.76 -16.35
N PRO A 274 -5.42 -16.25 -15.13
CA PRO A 274 -6.57 -15.39 -14.89
C PRO A 274 -6.49 -14.12 -15.73
N ALA A 275 -7.59 -13.76 -16.40
CA ALA A 275 -7.67 -12.58 -17.24
C ALA A 275 -7.71 -11.30 -16.39
N VAL A 276 -6.99 -10.29 -16.84
CA VAL A 276 -7.00 -8.94 -16.28
C VAL A 276 -7.37 -7.97 -17.40
N THR A 277 -8.32 -7.09 -17.15
CA THR A 277 -8.84 -6.12 -18.12
C THR A 277 -8.55 -4.71 -17.66
N ASP A 278 -8.56 -3.76 -18.59
CA ASP A 278 -8.48 -2.34 -18.25
C ASP A 278 -9.83 -1.80 -17.76
N PRO A 279 -9.83 -0.84 -16.83
CA PRO A 279 -11.05 -0.13 -16.46
C PRO A 279 -11.58 0.70 -17.65
N PRO A 280 -12.91 0.97 -17.70
CA PRO A 280 -13.48 1.86 -18.69
C PRO A 280 -12.83 3.25 -18.58
N PRO A 281 -12.64 3.98 -19.71
CA PRO A 281 -12.05 5.30 -19.65
C PRO A 281 -12.98 6.29 -18.93
N LEU A 282 -12.41 7.25 -18.20
CA LEU A 282 -13.16 8.34 -17.58
C LEU A 282 -13.78 9.25 -18.66
N ALA A 283 -15.06 9.59 -18.49
CA ALA A 283 -15.80 10.42 -19.45
C ALA A 283 -15.52 11.92 -19.26
N ALA A 284 -15.67 12.43 -18.05
CA ALA A 284 -15.55 13.86 -17.73
C ALA A 284 -15.07 14.08 -16.28
N SER A 285 -14.59 15.29 -16.00
CA SER A 285 -14.28 15.73 -14.64
C SER A 285 -15.56 15.93 -13.83
N LYS A 286 -15.55 15.48 -12.57
CA LYS A 286 -16.63 15.70 -11.61
C LYS A 286 -16.09 15.97 -10.22
N VAL A 287 -16.93 16.60 -9.40
CA VAL A 287 -16.67 16.84 -7.98
C VAL A 287 -17.64 16.02 -7.15
N HIS A 288 -17.12 15.24 -6.21
CA HIS A 288 -17.88 14.36 -5.33
C HIS A 288 -17.70 14.81 -3.88
N LEU A 289 -18.80 15.20 -3.22
CA LEU A 289 -18.78 15.63 -1.82
C LEU A 289 -19.43 14.59 -0.93
N ILE A 290 -18.66 14.01 -0.01
CA ILE A 290 -19.18 13.18 1.07
C ILE A 290 -19.42 14.08 2.29
N GLY A 291 -20.68 14.18 2.69
CA GLY A 291 -21.10 15.04 3.80
C GLY A 291 -20.66 14.50 5.16
N ARG A 292 -19.90 15.31 5.91
CA ARG A 292 -19.59 15.10 7.33
C ARG A 292 -19.86 16.37 8.12
N PRO A 293 -21.11 16.57 8.58
CA PRO A 293 -21.49 17.78 9.33
C PRO A 293 -20.59 18.02 10.55
N ASN A 294 -20.28 19.28 10.81
CA ASN A 294 -19.41 19.74 11.89
C ASN A 294 -17.91 19.30 11.77
N SER A 295 -17.47 18.80 10.63
CA SER A 295 -16.06 18.57 10.39
C SER A 295 -15.25 19.85 10.46
N VAL A 296 -14.15 19.82 11.24
CA VAL A 296 -13.19 20.94 11.33
C VAL A 296 -12.09 20.85 10.26
N GLN A 297 -12.05 19.75 9.54
CA GLN A 297 -11.15 19.52 8.42
C GLN A 297 -11.91 19.05 7.18
N THR A 298 -11.37 19.36 6.02
CA THR A 298 -11.76 18.82 4.73
C THR A 298 -10.63 17.96 4.19
N THR A 299 -10.92 16.69 3.93
CA THR A 299 -10.01 15.79 3.22
C THR A 299 -10.39 15.75 1.76
N PHE A 300 -9.44 15.89 0.85
CA PHE A 300 -9.73 15.75 -0.58
C PHE A 300 -8.66 14.96 -1.33
N VAL A 301 -9.12 14.29 -2.38
CA VAL A 301 -8.32 13.54 -3.35
C VAL A 301 -8.66 14.07 -4.73
N VAL A 302 -7.64 14.39 -5.51
CA VAL A 302 -7.75 14.83 -6.90
C VAL A 302 -6.95 13.88 -7.76
N GLY A 303 -7.55 13.29 -8.78
CA GLY A 303 -6.80 12.35 -9.61
C GLY A 303 -7.55 11.86 -10.85
N THR A 304 -6.90 11.00 -11.60
CA THR A 304 -7.38 10.46 -12.87
C THR A 304 -6.76 9.09 -13.16
N GLN A 305 -7.31 8.39 -14.15
CA GLN A 305 -6.64 7.19 -14.66
C GLN A 305 -5.28 7.53 -15.27
N ALA A 306 -4.31 6.62 -15.12
CA ALA A 306 -2.95 6.79 -15.61
C ALA A 306 -2.56 5.62 -16.54
N ILE A 307 -1.67 4.74 -16.09
CA ILE A 307 -1.05 3.71 -16.93
C ILE A 307 -1.01 2.33 -16.28
N ALA A 308 -0.80 1.31 -17.09
CA ALA A 308 -0.35 0.01 -16.62
C ALA A 308 1.16 0.05 -16.28
N ARG A 309 1.62 -0.91 -15.48
CA ARG A 309 3.03 -0.98 -15.00
C ARG A 309 4.06 -1.16 -16.13
N THR A 310 3.64 -1.76 -17.23
CA THR A 310 4.51 -2.05 -18.39
C THR A 310 4.49 -0.97 -19.47
N ASP A 311 3.77 0.13 -19.24
CA ASP A 311 3.70 1.27 -20.17
C ASP A 311 5.08 1.93 -20.29
N PRO A 312 5.53 2.29 -21.51
CA PRO A 312 6.81 2.96 -21.72
C PRO A 312 6.95 4.32 -21.01
N ASP A 313 5.86 5.00 -20.68
CA ASP A 313 5.86 6.27 -19.95
C ASP A 313 6.09 6.10 -18.44
N TYR A 314 6.20 4.86 -17.95
CA TYR A 314 6.25 4.57 -16.50
C TYR A 314 7.37 5.31 -15.78
N ASP A 315 8.61 5.25 -16.26
CA ASP A 315 9.75 5.89 -15.60
C ASP A 315 9.62 7.43 -15.58
N ALA A 316 9.14 8.02 -16.68
CA ALA A 316 8.88 9.46 -16.75
C ALA A 316 7.76 9.90 -15.79
N LEU A 317 6.68 9.12 -15.68
CA LEU A 317 5.60 9.36 -14.72
C LEU A 317 6.03 9.18 -13.26
N GLN A 318 6.92 8.24 -12.97
CA GLN A 318 7.51 8.09 -11.65
C GLN A 318 8.33 9.33 -11.24
N VAL A 319 9.15 9.84 -12.17
CA VAL A 319 9.93 11.08 -11.94
C VAL A 319 8.98 12.27 -11.78
N MET A 320 7.97 12.41 -12.64
CA MET A 320 6.92 13.43 -12.51
C MET A 320 6.24 13.38 -11.14
N ASN A 321 5.81 12.18 -10.72
CA ASN A 321 5.16 11.99 -9.42
C ASN A 321 6.09 12.37 -8.27
N ARG A 322 7.39 12.03 -8.37
CA ARG A 322 8.38 12.41 -7.37
C ARG A 322 8.51 13.93 -7.22
N ILE A 323 8.47 14.66 -8.33
CA ILE A 323 8.57 16.13 -8.35
C ILE A 323 7.31 16.76 -7.74
N ILE A 324 6.11 16.29 -8.11
CA ILE A 324 4.89 16.96 -7.65
C ILE A 324 4.55 16.64 -6.20
N GLY A 325 4.64 15.39 -5.78
CA GLY A 325 4.16 15.03 -4.43
C GLY A 325 4.67 13.69 -3.90
N GLY A 326 5.65 13.06 -4.53
CA GLY A 326 6.19 11.75 -4.12
C GLY A 326 7.10 11.80 -2.89
N GLY A 327 6.97 12.78 -2.01
CA GLY A 327 7.73 12.88 -0.77
C GLY A 327 7.83 14.31 -0.23
N PRO A 328 8.57 14.52 0.88
CA PRO A 328 8.62 15.81 1.59
C PRO A 328 9.33 16.94 0.82
N THR A 329 9.98 16.63 -0.29
CA THR A 329 10.59 17.62 -1.19
C THR A 329 9.75 17.88 -2.43
N GLY A 330 8.55 17.24 -2.54
CA GLY A 330 7.62 17.47 -3.64
C GLY A 330 6.91 18.83 -3.53
N ARG A 331 6.52 19.40 -4.67
CA ARG A 331 5.88 20.73 -4.74
C ARG A 331 4.66 20.84 -3.82
N LEU A 332 3.78 19.83 -3.81
CA LEU A 332 2.58 19.84 -2.98
C LEU A 332 2.89 19.95 -1.49
N PHE A 333 3.90 19.22 -1.03
CA PHE A 333 4.31 19.29 0.37
C PHE A 333 4.95 20.65 0.71
N LEU A 334 5.87 21.14 -0.11
CA LEU A 334 6.56 22.41 0.10
C LEU A 334 5.57 23.57 0.06
N HIS A 335 4.67 23.60 -0.93
CA HIS A 335 3.73 24.70 -1.10
C HIS A 335 2.62 24.67 -0.03
N LEU A 336 1.86 23.55 0.08
CA LEU A 336 0.68 23.52 0.94
C LEU A 336 1.01 23.42 2.43
N ARG A 337 2.13 22.76 2.79
CA ARG A 337 2.54 22.60 4.18
C ARG A 337 3.54 23.67 4.62
N GLU A 338 4.71 23.73 3.96
CA GLU A 338 5.83 24.56 4.46
C GLU A 338 5.59 26.05 4.22
N GLU A 339 5.03 26.41 3.05
CA GLU A 339 4.81 27.81 2.68
C GLU A 339 3.46 28.32 3.20
N LYS A 340 2.36 27.58 2.97
CA LYS A 340 1.00 28.03 3.29
C LYS A 340 0.51 27.59 4.67
N GLY A 341 1.05 26.53 5.26
CA GLY A 341 0.59 26.01 6.55
C GLY A 341 -0.86 25.52 6.55
N TYR A 342 -1.41 25.11 5.40
CA TYR A 342 -2.80 24.64 5.28
C TYR A 342 -3.01 23.25 5.84
N THR A 343 -1.99 22.40 5.76
CA THR A 343 -2.04 20.97 6.05
C THR A 343 -0.84 20.50 6.83
N TYR A 344 -0.96 19.33 7.44
CA TYR A 344 0.17 18.58 8.00
C TYR A 344 0.95 17.79 6.95
N GLY A 345 0.33 17.53 5.79
CA GLY A 345 0.98 16.86 4.67
C GLY A 345 0.10 16.82 3.43
N ALA A 346 0.75 16.96 2.29
CA ALA A 346 0.16 16.79 0.97
C ALA A 346 1.11 15.96 0.11
N GLY A 347 0.55 15.07 -0.70
CA GLY A 347 1.36 14.20 -1.52
C GLY A 347 0.62 13.67 -2.74
N SER A 348 1.34 12.93 -3.58
CA SER A 348 0.77 12.25 -4.74
C SER A 348 1.28 10.82 -4.86
N THR A 349 0.49 9.98 -5.51
CA THR A 349 0.76 8.56 -5.73
C THR A 349 0.48 8.20 -7.19
N LEU A 350 1.36 7.40 -7.79
CA LEU A 350 1.12 6.73 -9.05
C LEU A 350 0.93 5.24 -8.78
N ASN A 351 -0.28 4.76 -8.95
CA ASN A 351 -0.64 3.35 -8.88
C ASN A 351 -0.60 2.76 -10.29
N ALA A 352 0.39 1.95 -10.59
CA ALA A 352 0.51 1.27 -11.87
C ALA A 352 0.42 -0.25 -11.65
N ALA A 353 -0.64 -0.87 -12.13
CA ALA A 353 -0.95 -2.29 -11.95
C ALA A 353 -0.76 -3.07 -13.27
N MET A 354 -1.27 -4.29 -13.34
CA MET A 354 -1.35 -5.06 -14.60
C MET A 354 -2.40 -4.50 -15.56
N TYR A 355 -3.30 -3.67 -15.06
CA TYR A 355 -4.27 -2.87 -15.77
C TYR A 355 -3.93 -1.39 -15.66
N ARG A 356 -4.63 -0.55 -16.40
CA ARG A 356 -4.50 0.91 -16.31
C ARG A 356 -4.87 1.39 -14.91
N GLY A 357 -3.87 1.81 -14.16
CA GLY A 357 -4.01 2.34 -12.81
C GLY A 357 -4.40 3.82 -12.79
N ASP A 358 -4.03 4.50 -11.72
CA ASP A 358 -4.37 5.91 -11.50
C ASP A 358 -3.18 6.72 -11.00
N TRP A 359 -3.31 8.04 -11.14
CA TRP A 359 -2.51 9.01 -10.43
C TRP A 359 -3.44 9.87 -9.58
N SER A 360 -3.05 10.10 -8.33
CA SER A 360 -3.82 10.94 -7.41
C SER A 360 -2.95 11.80 -6.52
N ALA A 361 -3.44 12.97 -6.15
CA ALA A 361 -2.91 13.83 -5.10
C ALA A 361 -3.93 13.97 -3.99
N SER A 362 -3.47 13.97 -2.73
CA SER A 362 -4.36 14.02 -1.57
C SER A 362 -3.80 14.88 -0.45
N THR A 363 -4.71 15.46 0.34
CA THR A 363 -4.39 16.20 1.55
C THR A 363 -5.61 16.33 2.46
N SER A 364 -5.37 16.66 3.73
CA SER A 364 -6.41 17.08 4.69
C SER A 364 -6.04 18.47 5.20
N VAL A 365 -6.96 19.42 5.11
CA VAL A 365 -6.76 20.82 5.46
C VAL A 365 -7.79 21.27 6.48
N ARG A 366 -7.52 22.37 7.21
CA ARG A 366 -8.59 23.02 7.99
C ARG A 366 -9.71 23.47 7.07
N THR A 367 -10.97 23.35 7.53
CA THR A 367 -12.16 23.61 6.67
C THR A 367 -12.18 25.04 6.10
N GLU A 368 -11.72 26.04 6.85
CA GLU A 368 -11.68 27.45 6.41
C GLU A 368 -10.68 27.73 5.28
N VAL A 369 -9.69 26.88 5.07
CA VAL A 369 -8.71 27.02 3.98
C VAL A 369 -8.93 26.03 2.84
N THR A 370 -10.09 25.37 2.78
CA THR A 370 -10.41 24.39 1.72
C THR A 370 -10.32 25.02 0.32
N GLU A 371 -10.89 26.21 0.12
CA GLU A 371 -10.88 26.88 -1.19
C GLU A 371 -9.47 27.21 -1.68
N PRO A 372 -8.63 27.95 -0.92
CA PRO A 372 -7.27 28.23 -1.37
C PRO A 372 -6.45 26.96 -1.53
N ALA A 373 -6.57 25.96 -0.66
CA ALA A 373 -5.77 24.74 -0.72
C ALA A 373 -6.06 23.90 -1.98
N ILE A 374 -7.34 23.73 -2.35
CA ILE A 374 -7.68 22.98 -3.56
C ILE A 374 -7.28 23.74 -4.83
N ASN A 375 -7.43 25.09 -4.82
CA ASN A 375 -6.98 25.93 -5.93
C ASN A 375 -5.47 25.89 -6.12
N ASP A 376 -4.69 25.92 -5.03
CA ASP A 376 -3.24 25.82 -5.05
C ASP A 376 -2.79 24.43 -5.53
N LEU A 377 -3.42 23.33 -5.07
CA LEU A 377 -3.16 22.00 -5.57
C LEU A 377 -3.40 21.88 -7.08
N LEU A 378 -4.54 22.38 -7.55
CA LEU A 378 -4.87 22.39 -8.98
C LEU A 378 -3.93 23.31 -9.79
N ALA A 379 -3.42 24.37 -9.18
CA ALA A 379 -2.43 25.27 -9.80
C ALA A 379 -1.09 24.57 -9.99
N GLU A 380 -0.62 23.81 -8.99
CA GLU A 380 0.60 22.99 -9.11
C GLU A 380 0.49 21.94 -10.23
N ILE A 381 -0.67 21.27 -10.34
CA ILE A 381 -0.92 20.33 -11.45
C ILE A 381 -0.87 21.05 -12.80
N ARG A 382 -1.53 22.22 -12.93
CA ARG A 382 -1.50 23.02 -14.16
C ARG A 382 -0.09 23.49 -14.49
N GLN A 383 0.65 23.99 -13.51
CA GLN A 383 2.02 24.45 -13.72
C GLN A 383 2.93 23.32 -14.20
N LEU A 384 2.82 22.12 -13.61
CA LEU A 384 3.60 20.96 -14.04
C LEU A 384 3.29 20.55 -15.49
N ARG A 385 2.02 20.68 -15.91
CA ARG A 385 1.59 20.41 -17.28
C ARG A 385 2.06 21.47 -18.28
N ASP A 386 1.91 22.74 -17.90
CA ASP A 386 2.04 23.86 -18.84
C ASP A 386 3.49 24.38 -18.92
N GLN A 387 4.29 24.19 -17.90
CA GLN A 387 5.66 24.65 -17.79
C GLN A 387 6.64 23.49 -17.56
N PRO A 388 7.83 23.51 -18.19
CA PRO A 388 8.86 22.53 -17.89
C PRO A 388 9.38 22.70 -16.47
N VAL A 389 9.64 21.60 -15.78
CA VAL A 389 10.29 21.60 -14.46
C VAL A 389 11.69 22.22 -14.54
N SER A 390 12.20 22.77 -13.44
CA SER A 390 13.58 23.28 -13.40
C SER A 390 14.60 22.14 -13.47
N ASP A 391 15.82 22.43 -13.89
CA ASP A 391 16.93 21.47 -13.91
C ASP A 391 17.25 20.97 -12.49
N GLN A 392 17.10 21.83 -11.48
CA GLN A 392 17.33 21.48 -10.09
C GLN A 392 16.28 20.49 -9.57
N GLU A 393 14.99 20.74 -9.79
CA GLU A 393 13.92 19.82 -9.37
C GLU A 393 14.07 18.44 -10.00
N LEU A 394 14.38 18.40 -11.31
CA LEU A 394 14.60 17.14 -12.00
C LEU A 394 15.80 16.39 -11.44
N ALA A 395 16.92 17.09 -11.21
CA ALA A 395 18.14 16.50 -10.66
C ALA A 395 17.91 15.97 -9.23
N ASP A 396 17.20 16.73 -8.39
CA ASP A 396 16.90 16.34 -7.01
C ASP A 396 15.95 15.13 -6.96
N ALA A 397 14.92 15.11 -7.79
CA ALA A 397 13.99 13.98 -7.89
C ALA A 397 14.71 12.70 -8.30
N LYS A 398 15.53 12.75 -9.34
CA LYS A 398 16.32 11.60 -9.82
C LYS A 398 17.27 11.07 -8.75
N ARG A 399 18.03 11.95 -8.10
CA ARG A 399 18.95 11.57 -7.01
C ARG A 399 18.19 10.89 -5.87
N ALA A 400 17.08 11.47 -5.45
CA ALA A 400 16.29 10.92 -4.36
C ALA A 400 15.73 9.53 -4.71
N MET A 401 15.28 9.31 -5.95
CA MET A 401 14.77 8.01 -6.41
C MET A 401 15.88 6.96 -6.45
N VAL A 402 17.04 7.29 -7.03
CA VAL A 402 18.18 6.36 -7.12
C VAL A 402 18.75 6.05 -5.74
N ALA A 403 18.86 7.05 -4.86
CA ALA A 403 19.32 6.84 -3.48
C ALA A 403 18.34 5.96 -2.68
N SER A 404 17.03 6.20 -2.78
CA SER A 404 16.02 5.37 -2.12
C SER A 404 16.05 3.93 -2.63
N PHE A 405 16.24 3.73 -3.92
CA PHE A 405 16.44 2.40 -4.51
C PHE A 405 17.68 1.72 -3.93
N ALA A 406 18.84 2.40 -3.91
CA ALA A 406 20.07 1.84 -3.37
C ALA A 406 19.94 1.44 -1.89
N LEU A 407 19.35 2.29 -1.05
CA LEU A 407 19.08 1.99 0.35
C LEU A 407 18.14 0.79 0.53
N SER A 408 17.17 0.62 -0.36
CA SER A 408 16.25 -0.52 -0.28
C SER A 408 16.91 -1.87 -0.52
N LEU A 409 18.07 -1.91 -1.21
CA LEU A 409 18.79 -3.14 -1.52
C LEU A 409 19.50 -3.77 -0.30
N GLU A 410 19.61 -3.05 0.80
CA GLU A 410 20.16 -3.58 2.04
C GLU A 410 19.25 -4.66 2.67
N LEU A 411 17.95 -4.64 2.33
CA LEU A 411 16.95 -5.55 2.89
C LEU A 411 16.76 -6.77 1.96
N PRO A 412 17.03 -8.01 2.43
CA PRO A 412 16.80 -9.22 1.63
C PRO A 412 15.37 -9.37 1.13
N THR A 413 14.38 -8.93 1.92
CA THR A 413 12.95 -8.93 1.54
C THR A 413 12.66 -8.01 0.35
N GLN A 414 13.40 -6.91 0.18
CA GLN A 414 13.26 -6.03 -0.98
C GLN A 414 13.88 -6.64 -2.24
N LEU A 415 15.00 -7.33 -2.11
CA LEU A 415 15.59 -8.09 -3.22
C LEU A 415 14.61 -9.17 -3.72
N LEU A 416 13.95 -9.85 -2.77
CA LEU A 416 12.89 -10.80 -3.06
C LEU A 416 11.73 -10.13 -3.83
N ASN A 417 11.25 -8.96 -3.35
CA ASN A 417 10.21 -8.16 -4.02
C ASN A 417 10.60 -7.78 -5.45
N TYR A 418 11.84 -7.35 -5.69
CA TYR A 418 12.30 -7.01 -7.04
C TYR A 418 12.29 -8.21 -7.98
N SER A 419 12.63 -9.39 -7.49
CA SER A 419 12.55 -10.64 -8.26
C SER A 419 11.10 -10.99 -8.61
N VAL A 420 10.20 -10.89 -7.64
CA VAL A 420 8.75 -11.08 -7.81
C VAL A 420 8.16 -10.09 -8.81
N ILE A 421 8.47 -8.79 -8.70
CA ILE A 421 8.00 -7.75 -9.62
C ILE A 421 8.51 -8.05 -11.03
N ARG A 422 9.77 -8.42 -11.19
CA ARG A 422 10.34 -8.80 -12.49
C ARG A 422 9.55 -9.95 -13.12
N TRP A 423 9.32 -11.00 -12.36
CA TRP A 423 8.57 -12.17 -12.82
C TRP A 423 7.11 -11.80 -13.18
N ARG A 424 6.40 -11.11 -12.26
CA ARG A 424 4.99 -10.71 -12.43
C ARG A 424 4.74 -9.92 -13.71
N TYR A 425 5.59 -8.92 -13.96
CA TYR A 425 5.45 -8.02 -15.11
C TYR A 425 6.27 -8.44 -16.33
N LYS A 426 6.90 -9.62 -16.29
CA LYS A 426 7.75 -10.15 -17.36
C LYS A 426 8.83 -9.15 -17.81
N LEU A 427 9.45 -8.46 -16.85
CA LEU A 427 10.47 -7.46 -17.12
C LEU A 427 11.82 -8.14 -17.46
N PRO A 428 12.70 -7.50 -18.23
CA PRO A 428 14.03 -8.01 -18.55
C PRO A 428 14.84 -8.41 -17.30
N THR A 429 15.74 -9.37 -17.44
CA THR A 429 16.57 -9.87 -16.31
C THR A 429 17.48 -8.81 -15.70
N ASP A 430 17.87 -7.80 -16.47
CA ASP A 430 18.70 -6.66 -16.08
C ASP A 430 17.88 -5.39 -15.78
N TYR A 431 16.56 -5.52 -15.64
CA TYR A 431 15.66 -4.38 -15.43
C TYR A 431 16.06 -3.51 -14.26
N TRP A 432 16.38 -4.13 -13.14
CA TRP A 432 16.75 -3.42 -11.90
C TRP A 432 18.19 -2.91 -11.93
N ASP A 433 19.11 -3.62 -12.60
CA ASP A 433 20.48 -3.16 -12.81
C ASP A 433 20.51 -1.83 -13.59
N LYS A 434 19.62 -1.70 -14.56
CA LYS A 434 19.46 -0.51 -15.41
C LYS A 434 18.56 0.57 -14.81
N TYR A 435 18.00 0.37 -13.62
CA TYR A 435 17.08 1.34 -13.02
C TYR A 435 17.72 2.73 -12.83
N PRO A 436 18.94 2.86 -12.29
CA PRO A 436 19.60 4.17 -12.17
C PRO A 436 19.78 4.87 -13.51
N ASP A 437 20.18 4.13 -14.55
CA ASP A 437 20.38 4.68 -15.89
C ASP A 437 19.05 5.15 -16.52
N ARG A 438 17.97 4.35 -16.38
CA ARG A 438 16.66 4.74 -16.90
C ARG A 438 16.12 6.00 -16.21
N ILE A 439 16.25 6.10 -14.89
CA ILE A 439 15.85 7.31 -14.17
C ILE A 439 16.72 8.50 -14.54
N ALA A 440 18.04 8.30 -14.69
CA ALA A 440 18.95 9.36 -15.11
C ALA A 440 18.64 9.87 -16.53
N ALA A 441 18.18 9.00 -17.42
CA ALA A 441 17.85 9.34 -18.81
C ALA A 441 16.57 10.17 -18.97
N VAL A 442 15.66 10.20 -17.98
CA VAL A 442 14.42 10.99 -18.04
C VAL A 442 14.73 12.48 -18.20
N THR A 443 14.15 13.11 -19.20
CA THR A 443 14.34 14.53 -19.51
C THR A 443 13.19 15.41 -19.03
N ARG A 444 13.42 16.73 -18.91
CA ARG A 444 12.36 17.73 -18.60
C ARG A 444 11.22 17.67 -19.62
N ALA A 445 11.55 17.50 -20.89
CA ALA A 445 10.56 17.38 -21.95
C ALA A 445 9.67 16.14 -21.79
N GLN A 446 10.23 15.00 -21.38
CA GLN A 446 9.45 13.79 -21.09
C GLN A 446 8.56 13.98 -19.86
N VAL A 447 9.06 14.58 -18.79
CA VAL A 447 8.24 14.91 -17.60
C VAL A 447 7.05 15.78 -17.98
N GLN A 448 7.25 16.83 -18.79
CA GLN A 448 6.17 17.69 -19.25
C GLN A 448 5.22 16.95 -20.22
N ALA A 449 5.75 16.12 -21.11
CA ALA A 449 4.94 15.35 -22.05
C ALA A 449 3.98 14.40 -21.32
N VAL A 450 4.45 13.66 -20.30
CA VAL A 450 3.59 12.77 -19.52
C VAL A 450 2.61 13.56 -18.63
N ALA A 451 3.01 14.71 -18.09
CA ALA A 451 2.10 15.58 -17.37
C ALA A 451 0.95 16.06 -18.26
N ARG A 452 1.23 16.50 -19.48
CA ARG A 452 0.21 16.90 -20.48
C ARG A 452 -0.69 15.74 -20.90
N LYS A 453 -0.12 14.55 -21.06
CA LYS A 453 -0.85 13.36 -21.52
C LYS A 453 -1.80 12.82 -20.46
N TYR A 454 -1.38 12.79 -19.21
CA TYR A 454 -2.11 12.10 -18.13
C TYR A 454 -2.81 13.03 -17.14
N LEU A 455 -2.29 14.24 -16.88
CA LEU A 455 -2.91 15.17 -15.93
C LEU A 455 -3.91 16.11 -16.62
N GLN A 456 -4.86 15.53 -17.36
CA GLN A 456 -5.89 16.28 -18.09
C GLN A 456 -6.99 16.76 -17.13
N SER A 457 -7.15 18.07 -17.02
CA SER A 457 -8.10 18.70 -16.07
C SER A 457 -9.56 18.35 -16.35
N ASP A 458 -9.93 18.07 -17.59
CA ASP A 458 -11.27 17.68 -18.04
C ASP A 458 -11.65 16.23 -17.68
N ARG A 459 -10.72 15.45 -17.15
CA ARG A 459 -10.93 14.05 -16.71
C ARG A 459 -10.62 13.82 -15.23
N MET A 460 -10.14 14.83 -14.52
CA MET A 460 -9.84 14.69 -13.10
C MET A 460 -11.10 14.53 -12.27
N GLN A 461 -11.10 13.54 -11.41
CA GLN A 461 -12.09 13.35 -10.37
C GLN A 461 -11.62 14.05 -9.10
N ILE A 462 -12.50 14.81 -8.49
CA ILE A 462 -12.23 15.52 -7.22
C ILE A 462 -13.19 14.95 -6.20
N VAL A 463 -12.66 14.33 -5.15
CA VAL A 463 -13.45 13.82 -4.04
C VAL A 463 -13.12 14.61 -2.79
N ALA A 464 -14.12 15.16 -2.13
CA ALA A 464 -13.98 15.89 -0.88
C ALA A 464 -14.85 15.25 0.21
N VAL A 465 -14.30 15.17 1.42
CA VAL A 465 -15.02 14.75 2.64
C VAL A 465 -14.94 15.89 3.65
N GLY A 466 -16.07 16.47 3.99
CA GLY A 466 -16.09 17.66 4.87
C GLY A 466 -17.50 18.10 5.26
N ASP A 467 -17.60 19.24 5.93
CA ASP A 467 -18.86 19.83 6.33
C ASP A 467 -19.56 20.47 5.12
N PRO A 468 -20.69 19.92 4.62
CA PRO A 468 -21.38 20.45 3.43
C PRO A 468 -21.79 21.92 3.57
N ALA A 469 -22.18 22.35 4.78
CA ALA A 469 -22.58 23.73 5.02
C ALA A 469 -21.45 24.74 4.81
N LYS A 470 -20.18 24.28 4.87
CA LYS A 470 -19.00 25.14 4.76
C LYS A 470 -18.29 25.01 3.42
N VAL A 471 -18.33 23.82 2.79
CA VAL A 471 -17.49 23.55 1.61
C VAL A 471 -18.28 23.39 0.30
N ALA A 472 -19.60 23.17 0.33
CA ALA A 472 -20.38 22.91 -0.88
C ALA A 472 -20.29 24.04 -1.91
N ASP A 473 -20.42 25.30 -1.48
CA ASP A 473 -20.38 26.43 -2.40
C ASP A 473 -18.98 26.68 -2.98
N THR A 474 -17.94 26.39 -2.23
CA THR A 474 -16.55 26.37 -2.73
C THR A 474 -16.37 25.32 -3.82
N LEU A 475 -16.86 24.12 -3.58
CA LEU A 475 -16.73 23.01 -4.55
C LEU A 475 -17.54 23.25 -5.83
N LYS A 476 -18.69 23.90 -5.76
CA LYS A 476 -19.50 24.30 -6.93
C LYS A 476 -18.75 25.27 -7.86
N LYS A 477 -17.82 26.07 -7.33
CA LYS A 477 -16.99 26.97 -8.17
C LYS A 477 -15.97 26.20 -9.01
N ILE A 478 -15.64 24.96 -8.62
CA ILE A 478 -14.64 24.10 -9.28
C ILE A 478 -15.29 23.25 -10.37
N GLY A 479 -16.53 22.78 -10.14
CA GLY A 479 -17.25 21.94 -11.09
C GLY A 479 -18.63 21.53 -10.58
N GLU A 480 -19.30 20.68 -11.37
CA GLU A 480 -20.56 20.05 -10.97
C GLU A 480 -20.36 19.14 -9.77
N VAL A 481 -21.14 19.36 -8.70
CA VAL A 481 -21.01 18.66 -7.42
C VAL A 481 -22.10 17.60 -7.28
N GLU A 482 -21.69 16.35 -7.14
CA GLU A 482 -22.54 15.25 -6.68
C GLU A 482 -22.32 15.03 -5.17
N SER A 483 -23.41 14.99 -4.39
CA SER A 483 -23.33 14.85 -2.93
C SER A 483 -23.71 13.44 -2.47
N TYR A 484 -23.04 12.98 -1.41
CA TYR A 484 -23.19 11.63 -0.86
C TYR A 484 -23.24 11.65 0.67
N ASP A 485 -23.90 10.65 1.25
CA ASP A 485 -23.79 10.36 2.69
C ASP A 485 -22.46 9.64 3.02
N ALA A 486 -22.24 9.37 4.32
CA ALA A 486 -21.05 8.66 4.78
C ALA A 486 -20.96 7.20 4.31
N GLU A 487 -22.05 6.61 3.89
CA GLU A 487 -22.13 5.28 3.26
C GLU A 487 -21.86 5.33 1.76
N GLY A 488 -21.66 6.53 1.21
CA GLY A 488 -21.41 6.76 -0.21
C GLY A 488 -22.67 6.61 -1.07
N LYS A 489 -23.86 6.78 -0.50
CA LYS A 489 -25.13 6.80 -1.24
C LYS A 489 -25.40 8.22 -1.74
N PRO A 490 -25.83 8.39 -2.99
CA PRO A 490 -26.17 9.72 -3.52
C PRO A 490 -27.25 10.40 -2.68
N LEU A 491 -27.03 11.66 -2.34
CA LEU A 491 -28.05 12.54 -1.78
C LEU A 491 -28.77 13.24 -2.96
N ARG A 492 -30.09 13.23 -2.94
CA ARG A 492 -30.92 13.84 -3.97
C ARG A 492 -30.98 15.36 -3.82
#